data_0fdcbbe82b9fead0ac7689b18a9fc9b1
#
_entry.id   0fdcbbe82b9fead0ac7689b18a9fc9b1
#
_cell.length_a   1.000
_cell.length_b   1.000
_cell.length_c   1.000
_cell.angle_alpha   90.00
_cell.angle_beta   90.00
_cell.angle_gamma   90.00
#
_symmetry.space_group_name_H-M   'P 1'
#
loop_
_entity.id
_entity.type
_entity.pdbx_description
1 polymer ?
#
loop_
_entity_poly.entity_id
_entity_poly.type
_entity_poly.pdbx_seq_one_letter_code
_entity_poly.pdbx_strand_id
1 'polypeptide(L)'
;WCATGRTLLQDIRLNTAADESSAGALSASAMAAWPQDILPTNEFAAALDYVREGEGHLFVTGRAGTGKSTLLRALRDQVQGEIVVLAPTGLAAINVGGQTIHSFFGFPPRLIQSSDIRRSRNGRIMRKLDFLVIDEVSMVRSDLMSAIDHALRVNRGRPREAFGGARLIMFGDLHQLPPVVQEAEVAAHLADTHG
;
A
#
# COMPACT_ATOMS: atom_id res chain seq x y z
N TRP A 1 0.49 -1.20 15.98
CA TRP A 1 1.23 -1.47 14.75
C TRP A 1 2.73 -1.31 14.86
N CYS A 2 3.32 -0.58 15.71
CA CYS A 2 4.79 -0.57 15.88
C CYS A 2 5.17 -0.09 17.27
N ALA A 3 5.72 -0.96 18.08
CA ALA A 3 6.19 -0.66 19.42
C ALA A 3 7.56 0.04 19.48
N THR A 4 8.23 0.29 18.36
CA THR A 4 9.59 0.87 18.37
C THR A 4 9.86 1.69 17.12
N GLY A 5 9.54 2.94 17.15
CA GLY A 5 9.90 3.91 16.13
C GLY A 5 8.68 4.74 15.69
N ARG A 6 8.81 6.05 15.65
CA ARG A 6 7.78 6.94 15.10
C ARG A 6 7.72 6.74 13.58
N THR A 7 6.96 5.75 13.14
CA THR A 7 6.61 5.63 11.73
C THR A 7 5.52 6.66 11.46
N LEU A 8 5.83 7.68 10.69
CA LEU A 8 4.84 8.68 10.27
C LEU A 8 3.90 8.03 9.26
N LEU A 9 2.61 7.98 9.58
CA LEU A 9 1.55 7.58 8.68
C LEU A 9 0.72 8.82 8.34
N GLN A 10 0.66 9.17 7.06
CA GLN A 10 -0.26 10.17 6.54
C GLN A 10 -1.52 9.48 6.02
N ASP A 11 -2.66 9.96 6.46
CA ASP A 11 -3.97 9.50 5.99
C ASP A 11 -4.57 10.57 5.06
N ILE A 12 -4.90 10.17 3.84
CA ILE A 12 -5.56 11.04 2.85
C ILE A 12 -6.84 10.36 2.40
N ARG A 13 -7.97 11.03 2.65
CA ARG A 13 -9.29 10.55 2.26
C ARG A 13 -9.70 11.17 0.93
N LEU A 14 -9.95 10.33 -0.06
CA LEU A 14 -10.52 10.75 -1.34
C LEU A 14 -12.04 10.89 -1.23
N ASN A 15 -12.56 12.03 -1.66
CA ASN A 15 -13.99 12.30 -1.71
C ASN A 15 -14.53 12.09 -3.13
N THR A 16 -15.86 11.98 -3.26
CA THR A 16 -16.51 11.98 -4.57
C THR A 16 -16.63 13.40 -5.09
N ALA A 17 -16.63 13.58 -6.42
CA ALA A 17 -16.74 14.90 -7.07
C ALA A 17 -17.97 15.74 -6.62
N ALA A 18 -18.97 15.13 -6.00
CA ALA A 18 -20.14 15.82 -5.44
C ALA A 18 -19.83 16.62 -4.16
N ASP A 19 -18.72 16.32 -3.48
CA ASP A 19 -18.32 16.98 -2.21
C ASP A 19 -17.42 18.22 -2.44
N GLU A 20 -17.11 18.55 -3.69
CA GLU A 20 -16.08 19.55 -4.06
C GLU A 20 -16.48 21.03 -3.97
N SER A 21 -17.54 21.38 -3.26
CA SER A 21 -17.98 22.80 -3.16
C SER A 21 -17.00 23.73 -2.42
N SER A 22 -15.83 23.26 -1.98
CA SER A 22 -14.84 24.05 -1.22
C SER A 22 -13.38 23.92 -1.70
N ALA A 23 -13.12 23.26 -2.83
CA ALA A 23 -11.76 23.04 -3.32
C ALA A 23 -11.22 24.27 -4.07
N GLY A 24 -10.15 24.86 -3.57
CA GLY A 24 -9.36 25.84 -4.32
C GLY A 24 -8.82 25.24 -5.62
N ALA A 25 -8.93 25.96 -6.74
CA ALA A 25 -8.47 25.46 -8.03
C ALA A 25 -6.95 25.22 -8.01
N LEU A 26 -6.53 24.03 -8.45
CA LEU A 26 -5.11 23.73 -8.69
C LEU A 26 -4.53 24.72 -9.70
N SER A 27 -3.26 25.09 -9.52
CA SER A 27 -2.59 25.98 -10.47
C SER A 27 -2.49 25.32 -11.86
N ALA A 28 -2.48 26.13 -12.91
CA ALA A 28 -2.34 25.64 -14.30
C ALA A 28 -1.06 24.77 -14.48
N SER A 29 0.01 25.08 -13.75
CA SER A 29 1.25 24.31 -13.75
C SER A 29 1.09 22.93 -13.08
N ALA A 30 0.31 22.86 -12.00
CA ALA A 30 -0.01 21.59 -11.36
C ALA A 30 -0.91 20.72 -12.25
N MET A 31 -1.86 21.34 -12.96
CA MET A 31 -2.74 20.65 -13.93
C MET A 31 -1.97 20.06 -15.12
N ALA A 32 -0.95 20.74 -15.61
CA ALA A 32 -0.15 20.30 -16.76
C ALA A 32 0.69 19.03 -16.47
N ALA A 33 0.92 18.70 -15.21
CA ALA A 33 1.66 17.51 -14.80
C ALA A 33 0.81 16.22 -14.82
N TRP A 34 -0.51 16.34 -15.03
CA TRP A 34 -1.43 15.19 -15.02
C TRP A 34 -1.73 14.67 -16.43
N PRO A 35 -1.97 13.36 -16.59
CA PRO A 35 -2.51 12.82 -17.83
C PRO A 35 -3.79 13.56 -18.25
N GLN A 36 -3.99 13.76 -19.54
CA GLN A 36 -5.10 14.59 -20.07
C GLN A 36 -6.51 14.04 -19.77
N ASP A 37 -6.59 12.76 -19.42
CA ASP A 37 -7.80 12.02 -19.06
C ASP A 37 -8.11 12.05 -17.56
N ILE A 38 -7.26 12.71 -16.74
CA ILE A 38 -7.42 12.77 -15.29
C ILE A 38 -7.65 14.22 -14.87
N LEU A 39 -8.78 14.47 -14.20
CA LEU A 39 -9.01 15.71 -13.47
C LEU A 39 -8.49 15.54 -12.04
N PRO A 40 -7.32 16.11 -11.71
CA PRO A 40 -6.76 15.96 -10.37
C PRO A 40 -7.59 16.75 -9.36
N THR A 41 -7.89 16.13 -8.23
CA THR A 41 -8.44 16.83 -7.07
C THR A 41 -7.30 17.33 -6.18
N ASN A 42 -7.64 18.19 -5.20
CA ASN A 42 -6.65 18.68 -4.22
C ASN A 42 -6.04 17.52 -3.41
N GLU A 43 -6.84 16.50 -3.10
CA GLU A 43 -6.40 15.31 -2.39
C GLU A 43 -5.40 14.48 -3.24
N PHE A 44 -5.62 14.42 -4.55
CA PHE A 44 -4.68 13.77 -5.46
C PHE A 44 -3.34 14.48 -5.49
N ALA A 45 -3.36 15.81 -5.60
CA ALA A 45 -2.15 16.62 -5.55
C ALA A 45 -1.42 16.45 -4.22
N ALA A 46 -2.14 16.54 -3.10
CA ALA A 46 -1.58 16.35 -1.76
C ALA A 46 -0.95 14.96 -1.59
N ALA A 47 -1.59 13.90 -2.14
CA ALA A 47 -1.03 12.55 -2.08
C ALA A 47 0.27 12.44 -2.87
N LEU A 48 0.33 13.01 -4.08
CA LEU A 48 1.55 13.03 -4.90
C LEU A 48 2.68 13.81 -4.24
N ASP A 49 2.39 15.00 -3.73
CA ASP A 49 3.37 15.84 -3.07
C ASP A 49 3.91 15.15 -1.81
N TYR A 50 3.04 14.50 -1.03
CA TYR A 50 3.48 13.72 0.12
C TYR A 50 4.39 12.55 -0.28
N VAL A 51 4.10 11.87 -1.39
CA VAL A 51 4.97 10.76 -1.85
C VAL A 51 6.31 11.30 -2.37
N ARG A 52 6.34 12.45 -3.01
CA ARG A 52 7.58 13.07 -3.53
C ARG A 52 8.48 13.62 -2.42
N GLU A 53 7.89 14.31 -1.46
CA GLU A 53 8.63 15.13 -0.48
C GLU A 53 8.58 14.56 0.94
N GLY A 54 7.58 13.74 1.26
CA GLY A 54 7.40 13.17 2.59
C GLY A 54 8.33 12.00 2.87
N GLU A 55 8.45 11.64 4.14
CA GLU A 55 9.32 10.54 4.61
C GLU A 55 8.54 9.33 5.17
N GLY A 56 7.26 9.47 5.44
CA GLY A 56 6.42 8.45 6.08
C GLY A 56 5.71 7.52 5.10
N HIS A 57 4.87 6.65 5.65
CA HIS A 57 3.93 5.84 4.90
C HIS A 57 2.69 6.66 4.56
N LEU A 58 2.00 6.29 3.47
CA LEU A 58 0.76 6.93 3.04
C LEU A 58 -0.38 5.91 3.05
N PHE A 59 -1.52 6.29 3.60
CA PHE A 59 -2.77 5.55 3.46
C PHE A 59 -3.79 6.40 2.71
N VAL A 60 -4.22 5.91 1.57
CA VAL A 60 -5.24 6.54 0.73
C VAL A 60 -6.54 5.76 0.91
N THR A 61 -7.51 6.40 1.51
CA THR A 61 -8.84 5.82 1.72
C THR A 61 -9.90 6.53 0.89
N GLY A 62 -10.98 5.85 0.58
CA GLY A 62 -12.11 6.41 -0.15
C GLY A 62 -13.05 5.31 -0.64
N ARG A 63 -14.31 5.67 -0.88
CA ARG A 63 -15.33 4.75 -1.39
C ARG A 63 -14.98 4.23 -2.79
N ALA A 64 -15.69 3.21 -3.25
CA ALA A 64 -15.62 2.80 -4.65
C ALA A 64 -15.93 3.99 -5.58
N GLY A 65 -15.18 4.12 -6.68
CA GLY A 65 -15.38 5.22 -7.64
C GLY A 65 -14.76 6.58 -7.28
N THR A 66 -14.06 6.71 -6.14
CA THR A 66 -13.37 7.97 -5.76
C THR A 66 -12.03 8.21 -6.47
N GLY A 67 -11.66 7.35 -7.43
CA GLY A 67 -10.45 7.54 -8.22
C GLY A 67 -9.17 6.94 -7.63
N LYS A 68 -9.24 6.05 -6.62
CA LYS A 68 -8.06 5.39 -6.04
C LYS A 68 -7.14 4.76 -7.09
N SER A 69 -7.70 3.99 -8.04
CA SER A 69 -6.92 3.35 -9.12
C SER A 69 -6.33 4.37 -10.09
N THR A 70 -6.99 5.50 -10.29
CA THR A 70 -6.50 6.61 -11.10
C THR A 70 -5.30 7.28 -10.43
N LEU A 71 -5.39 7.55 -9.12
CA LEU A 71 -4.27 8.07 -8.34
C LEU A 71 -3.09 7.11 -8.32
N LEU A 72 -3.35 5.80 -8.21
CA LEU A 72 -2.30 4.78 -8.25
C LEU A 72 -1.53 4.81 -9.58
N ARG A 73 -2.24 4.96 -10.72
CA ARG A 73 -1.59 5.13 -12.05
C ARG A 73 -0.73 6.39 -12.06
N ALA A 74 -1.28 7.52 -11.62
CA ALA A 74 -0.55 8.78 -11.58
C ALA A 74 0.71 8.69 -10.70
N LEU A 75 0.65 8.01 -9.56
CA LEU A 75 1.81 7.73 -8.70
C LEU A 75 2.89 6.95 -9.45
N ARG A 76 2.51 5.89 -10.18
CA ARG A 76 3.48 5.10 -10.97
C ARG A 76 4.16 5.90 -12.06
N ASP A 77 3.43 6.81 -12.70
CA ASP A 77 3.93 7.58 -13.84
C ASP A 77 4.79 8.78 -13.41
N GLN A 78 4.52 9.33 -12.22
CA GLN A 78 5.09 10.60 -11.80
C GLN A 78 6.10 10.53 -10.66
N VAL A 79 6.11 9.43 -9.90
CA VAL A 79 7.05 9.25 -8.78
C VAL A 79 8.32 8.57 -9.27
N GLN A 80 9.46 9.18 -8.93
CA GLN A 80 10.77 8.59 -9.23
C GLN A 80 11.13 7.53 -8.17
N GLY A 81 11.67 6.42 -8.62
CA GLY A 81 12.12 5.32 -7.77
C GLY A 81 11.56 3.96 -8.19
N GLU A 82 12.02 2.92 -7.53
CA GLU A 82 11.56 1.54 -7.75
C GLU A 82 10.25 1.29 -7.01
N ILE A 83 9.18 1.14 -7.76
CA ILE A 83 7.82 0.93 -7.25
C ILE A 83 7.38 -0.50 -7.56
N VAL A 84 6.89 -1.21 -6.54
CA VAL A 84 6.20 -2.49 -6.71
C VAL A 84 4.76 -2.34 -6.25
N VAL A 85 3.82 -2.76 -7.09
CA VAL A 85 2.39 -2.74 -6.81
C VAL A 85 1.90 -4.16 -6.52
N LEU A 86 1.30 -4.36 -5.37
CA LEU A 86 0.78 -5.64 -4.91
C LEU A 86 -0.70 -5.53 -4.53
N ALA A 87 -1.40 -6.65 -4.60
CA ALA A 87 -2.77 -6.77 -4.14
C ALA A 87 -3.01 -8.12 -3.44
N PRO A 88 -4.03 -8.24 -2.57
CA PRO A 88 -4.32 -9.49 -1.87
C PRO A 88 -4.88 -10.59 -2.79
N THR A 89 -5.57 -10.22 -3.87
CA THR A 89 -6.22 -11.17 -4.80
C THR A 89 -5.67 -11.05 -6.21
N GLY A 90 -5.82 -12.13 -7.01
CA GLY A 90 -5.40 -12.14 -8.41
C GLY A 90 -6.15 -11.11 -9.25
N LEU A 91 -7.47 -10.97 -9.04
CA LEU A 91 -8.28 -10.00 -9.78
C LEU A 91 -7.85 -8.56 -9.49
N ALA A 92 -7.66 -8.21 -8.20
CA ALA A 92 -7.16 -6.88 -7.83
C ALA A 92 -5.77 -6.62 -8.42
N ALA A 93 -4.87 -7.61 -8.38
CA ALA A 93 -3.54 -7.49 -8.96
C ALA A 93 -3.57 -7.21 -10.48
N ILE A 94 -4.44 -7.88 -11.23
CA ILE A 94 -4.63 -7.63 -12.66
C ILE A 94 -5.12 -6.19 -12.91
N ASN A 95 -6.11 -5.74 -12.14
CA ASN A 95 -6.70 -4.41 -12.30
C ASN A 95 -5.70 -3.27 -12.14
N VAL A 96 -4.69 -3.46 -11.27
CA VAL A 96 -3.64 -2.44 -11.03
C VAL A 96 -2.34 -2.71 -11.79
N GLY A 97 -2.31 -3.74 -12.63
CA GLY A 97 -1.10 -4.14 -13.35
C GLY A 97 0.05 -4.54 -12.43
N GLY A 98 -0.28 -5.16 -11.30
CA GLY A 98 0.65 -5.62 -10.28
C GLY A 98 0.71 -7.14 -10.13
N GLN A 99 1.14 -7.60 -8.95
CA GLN A 99 1.20 -9.01 -8.58
C GLN A 99 0.45 -9.25 -7.27
N THR A 100 0.13 -10.52 -6.98
CA THR A 100 -0.40 -10.84 -5.65
C THR A 100 0.72 -10.82 -4.60
N ILE A 101 0.38 -10.44 -3.38
CA ILE A 101 1.30 -10.44 -2.24
C ILE A 101 1.97 -11.80 -2.09
N HIS A 102 1.19 -12.88 -2.09
CA HIS A 102 1.70 -14.25 -1.94
C HIS A 102 2.70 -14.62 -3.05
N SER A 103 2.42 -14.28 -4.30
CA SER A 103 3.31 -14.56 -5.42
C SER A 103 4.62 -13.77 -5.33
N PHE A 104 4.55 -12.49 -4.99
CA PHE A 104 5.74 -11.63 -4.92
C PHE A 104 6.71 -12.06 -3.82
N PHE A 105 6.19 -12.33 -2.62
CA PHE A 105 7.01 -12.74 -1.47
C PHE A 105 7.32 -14.25 -1.47
N GLY A 106 6.57 -15.06 -2.22
CA GLY A 106 6.66 -16.52 -2.19
C GLY A 106 6.03 -17.12 -0.93
N PHE A 107 5.01 -16.46 -0.39
CA PHE A 107 4.30 -16.94 0.80
C PHE A 107 3.37 -18.10 0.46
N PRO A 108 3.26 -19.11 1.34
CA PRO A 108 2.30 -20.19 1.17
C PRO A 108 0.87 -19.68 1.40
N PRO A 109 -0.17 -20.33 0.79
CA PRO A 109 -1.57 -19.96 0.99
C PRO A 109 -2.14 -20.51 2.31
N ARG A 110 -1.47 -20.28 3.41
CA ARG A 110 -1.82 -20.66 4.79
C ARG A 110 -1.29 -19.61 5.76
N LEU A 111 -1.51 -19.81 7.07
CA LEU A 111 -0.86 -18.98 8.09
C LEU A 111 0.67 -18.98 7.89
N ILE A 112 1.24 -17.79 7.74
CA ILE A 112 2.66 -17.61 7.45
C ILE A 112 3.44 -17.69 8.76
N GLN A 113 4.35 -18.65 8.84
CA GLN A 113 5.25 -18.80 9.97
C GLN A 113 6.58 -18.08 9.70
N SER A 114 7.30 -17.73 10.75
CA SER A 114 8.63 -17.11 10.63
C SER A 114 9.60 -17.94 9.80
N SER A 115 9.48 -19.27 9.83
CA SER A 115 10.27 -20.20 9.02
C SER A 115 9.99 -20.14 7.52
N ASP A 116 8.82 -19.61 7.12
CA ASP A 116 8.46 -19.42 5.71
C ASP A 116 9.14 -18.17 5.13
N ILE A 117 9.56 -17.26 6.00
CA ILE A 117 10.17 -15.98 5.59
C ILE A 117 11.66 -16.21 5.33
N ARG A 118 12.00 -16.33 4.06
CA ARG A 118 13.36 -16.59 3.60
C ARG A 118 13.81 -15.53 2.59
N ARG A 119 15.07 -15.61 2.16
CA ARG A 119 15.54 -14.83 1.02
C ARG A 119 14.75 -15.22 -0.22
N SER A 120 13.99 -14.24 -0.75
CA SER A 120 13.10 -14.42 -1.89
C SER A 120 13.86 -14.39 -3.21
N ARG A 121 13.29 -15.03 -4.26
CA ARG A 121 13.72 -14.87 -5.66
C ARG A 121 13.68 -13.39 -6.07
N ASN A 122 12.73 -12.63 -5.55
CA ASN A 122 12.58 -11.19 -5.77
C ASN A 122 13.47 -10.34 -4.85
N GLY A 123 14.41 -10.95 -4.11
CA GLY A 123 15.27 -10.24 -3.17
C GLY A 123 16.10 -9.11 -3.82
N ARG A 124 16.42 -9.20 -5.13
CA ARG A 124 17.10 -8.11 -5.86
C ARG A 124 16.16 -6.91 -6.01
N ILE A 125 14.90 -7.13 -6.36
CA ILE A 125 13.86 -6.09 -6.47
C ILE A 125 13.62 -5.48 -5.10
N MET A 126 13.41 -6.29 -4.07
CA MET A 126 13.18 -5.83 -2.70
C MET A 126 14.32 -4.93 -2.18
N ARG A 127 15.58 -5.21 -2.53
CA ARG A 127 16.72 -4.38 -2.10
C ARG A 127 16.72 -2.98 -2.70
N LYS A 128 16.20 -2.83 -3.91
CA LYS A 128 16.12 -1.56 -4.63
C LYS A 128 14.82 -0.81 -4.39
N LEU A 129 13.84 -1.48 -3.78
CA LEU A 129 12.49 -0.98 -3.62
C LEU A 129 12.45 0.32 -2.80
N ASP A 130 11.96 1.38 -3.40
CA ASP A 130 11.69 2.64 -2.70
C ASP A 130 10.27 2.64 -2.15
N PHE A 131 9.31 2.19 -2.96
CA PHE A 131 7.89 2.22 -2.61
C PHE A 131 7.23 0.84 -2.80
N LEU A 132 6.61 0.34 -1.75
CA LEU A 132 5.68 -0.78 -1.83
C LEU A 132 4.25 -0.24 -1.81
N VAL A 133 3.55 -0.42 -2.93
CA VAL A 133 2.13 -0.08 -3.03
C VAL A 133 1.30 -1.33 -2.75
N ILE A 134 0.32 -1.22 -1.87
CA ILE A 134 -0.65 -2.28 -1.58
C ILE A 134 -2.04 -1.76 -1.89
N ASP A 135 -2.65 -2.29 -2.94
CA ASP A 135 -4.05 -2.01 -3.24
C ASP A 135 -4.98 -2.96 -2.49
N GLU A 136 -6.22 -2.54 -2.25
CA GLU A 136 -7.23 -3.27 -1.46
C GLU A 136 -6.70 -3.72 -0.08
N VAL A 137 -5.97 -2.83 0.61
CA VAL A 137 -5.32 -3.16 1.90
C VAL A 137 -6.32 -3.55 2.99
N SER A 138 -7.59 -3.16 2.89
CA SER A 138 -8.67 -3.60 3.79
C SER A 138 -8.85 -5.12 3.83
N MET A 139 -8.46 -5.82 2.77
CA MET A 139 -8.50 -7.29 2.70
C MET A 139 -7.20 -7.96 3.21
N VAL A 140 -6.20 -7.18 3.59
CA VAL A 140 -4.91 -7.69 4.08
C VAL A 140 -4.99 -7.90 5.58
N ARG A 141 -4.88 -9.16 6.03
CA ARG A 141 -4.86 -9.50 7.45
C ARG A 141 -3.59 -8.97 8.14
N SER A 142 -3.66 -8.76 9.44
CA SER A 142 -2.53 -8.25 10.25
C SER A 142 -1.32 -9.19 10.24
N ASP A 143 -1.53 -10.52 10.26
CA ASP A 143 -0.46 -11.52 10.16
C ASP A 143 0.26 -11.44 8.81
N LEU A 144 -0.48 -11.28 7.71
CA LEU A 144 0.10 -11.10 6.38
C LEU A 144 0.90 -9.79 6.29
N MET A 145 0.41 -8.70 6.87
CA MET A 145 1.15 -7.44 6.92
C MET A 145 2.43 -7.56 7.76
N SER A 146 2.39 -8.27 8.89
CA SER A 146 3.56 -8.56 9.70
C SER A 146 4.58 -9.42 8.94
N ALA A 147 4.11 -10.39 8.14
CA ALA A 147 4.98 -11.19 7.29
C ALA A 147 5.65 -10.36 6.17
N ILE A 148 4.93 -9.40 5.58
CA ILE A 148 5.47 -8.44 4.60
C ILE A 148 6.60 -7.62 5.23
N ASP A 149 6.35 -7.03 6.40
CA ASP A 149 7.37 -6.26 7.14
C ASP A 149 8.62 -7.11 7.40
N HIS A 150 8.45 -8.30 7.96
CA HIS A 150 9.56 -9.19 8.25
C HIS A 150 10.32 -9.61 6.99
N ALA A 151 9.61 -9.97 5.91
CA ALA A 151 10.25 -10.36 4.65
C ALA A 151 11.08 -9.21 4.04
N LEU A 152 10.58 -7.97 4.09
CA LEU A 152 11.34 -6.82 3.63
C LEU A 152 12.57 -6.56 4.50
N ARG A 153 12.46 -6.62 5.83
CA ARG A 153 13.61 -6.49 6.73
C ARG A 153 14.70 -7.51 6.43
N VAL A 154 14.33 -8.78 6.24
CA VAL A 154 15.27 -9.86 5.92
C VAL A 154 15.93 -9.67 4.54
N ASN A 155 15.13 -9.39 3.51
CA ASN A 155 15.63 -9.30 2.13
C ASN A 155 16.41 -8.01 1.84
N ARG A 156 16.13 -6.94 2.56
CA ARG A 156 16.84 -5.65 2.47
C ARG A 156 18.04 -5.57 3.40
N GLY A 157 18.17 -6.49 4.37
CA GLY A 157 19.24 -6.47 5.36
C GLY A 157 19.13 -5.34 6.37
N ARG A 158 17.91 -4.85 6.63
CA ARG A 158 17.62 -3.74 7.55
C ARG A 158 16.64 -4.17 8.65
N PRO A 159 17.08 -4.99 9.61
CA PRO A 159 16.19 -5.63 10.58
C PRO A 159 15.54 -4.66 11.56
N ARG A 160 16.11 -3.46 11.75
CA ARG A 160 15.62 -2.45 12.70
C ARG A 160 14.70 -1.41 12.07
N GLU A 161 14.63 -1.35 10.75
CA GLU A 161 13.78 -0.40 10.03
C GLU A 161 12.45 -1.05 9.66
N ALA A 162 11.33 -0.37 9.92
CA ALA A 162 10.02 -0.84 9.48
C ALA A 162 10.03 -1.07 7.97
N PHE A 163 9.47 -2.19 7.53
CA PHE A 163 9.48 -2.62 6.11
C PHE A 163 10.87 -2.59 5.45
N GLY A 164 11.91 -2.75 6.26
CA GLY A 164 13.30 -2.66 5.81
C GLY A 164 13.65 -1.29 5.19
N GLY A 165 12.99 -0.22 5.60
CA GLY A 165 13.17 1.13 5.08
C GLY A 165 12.48 1.37 3.72
N ALA A 166 11.62 0.49 3.23
CA ALA A 166 10.75 0.78 2.10
C ALA A 166 9.54 1.60 2.57
N ARG A 167 9.11 2.58 1.79
CA ARG A 167 7.90 3.35 2.09
C ARG A 167 6.67 2.60 1.60
N LEU A 168 5.65 2.52 2.45
CA LEU A 168 4.35 1.94 2.07
C LEU A 168 3.41 3.01 1.58
N ILE A 169 2.73 2.69 0.47
CA ILE A 169 1.57 3.44 -0.02
C ILE A 169 0.42 2.44 -0.07
N MET A 170 -0.59 2.65 0.76
CA MET A 170 -1.69 1.72 0.93
C MET A 170 -2.98 2.34 0.39
N PHE A 171 -3.69 1.61 -0.45
CA PHE A 171 -4.99 1.98 -0.97
C PHE A 171 -6.05 1.04 -0.41
N GLY A 172 -7.16 1.58 0.07
CA GLY A 172 -8.24 0.76 0.58
C GLY A 172 -9.50 1.55 0.92
N ASP A 173 -10.53 0.82 1.27
CA ASP A 173 -11.77 1.35 1.79
C ASP A 173 -12.11 0.59 3.07
N LEU A 174 -11.95 1.23 4.22
CA LEU A 174 -12.20 0.62 5.52
C LEU A 174 -13.69 0.33 5.78
N HIS A 175 -14.58 0.80 4.91
CA HIS A 175 -16.01 0.48 4.93
C HIS A 175 -16.38 -0.72 4.06
N GLN A 176 -15.43 -1.27 3.30
CA GLN A 176 -15.60 -2.50 2.54
C GLN A 176 -15.36 -3.73 3.42
N LEU A 177 -15.56 -4.91 2.81
CA LEU A 177 -15.47 -6.18 3.53
C LEU A 177 -14.11 -6.34 4.23
N PRO A 178 -14.11 -6.73 5.50
CA PRO A 178 -12.89 -7.06 6.23
C PRO A 178 -12.26 -8.34 5.65
N PRO A 179 -11.00 -8.64 6.00
CA PRO A 179 -10.35 -9.87 5.61
C PRO A 179 -11.17 -11.09 6.06
N VAL A 180 -11.33 -12.07 5.17
CA VAL A 180 -12.02 -13.30 5.51
C VAL A 180 -11.06 -14.23 6.26
N VAL A 181 -11.40 -14.58 7.50
CA VAL A 181 -10.68 -15.56 8.32
C VAL A 181 -11.50 -16.85 8.30
N GLN A 182 -11.09 -17.82 7.48
CA GLN A 182 -11.82 -19.07 7.31
C GLN A 182 -11.40 -20.19 8.28
N GLU A 183 -10.21 -20.10 8.87
CA GLU A 183 -9.64 -21.14 9.70
C GLU A 183 -9.67 -20.72 11.18
N ALA A 184 -10.20 -21.59 12.05
CA ALA A 184 -10.26 -21.34 13.49
C ALA A 184 -8.88 -21.09 14.12
N GLU A 185 -7.84 -21.78 13.62
CA GLU A 185 -6.46 -21.58 14.09
C GLU A 185 -5.94 -20.18 13.76
N VAL A 186 -6.28 -19.64 12.58
CA VAL A 186 -5.91 -18.30 12.19
C VAL A 186 -6.63 -17.26 13.04
N ALA A 187 -7.92 -17.49 13.34
CA ALA A 187 -8.70 -16.61 14.21
C ALA A 187 -8.12 -16.57 15.62
N ALA A 188 -7.76 -17.74 16.20
CA ALA A 188 -7.14 -17.81 17.50
C ALA A 188 -5.78 -17.11 17.53
N HIS A 189 -4.92 -17.35 16.53
CA HIS A 189 -3.61 -16.70 16.42
C HIS A 189 -3.74 -15.18 16.31
N LEU A 190 -4.69 -14.68 15.53
CA LEU A 190 -4.93 -13.24 15.39
C LEU A 190 -5.41 -12.61 16.70
N ALA A 191 -6.28 -13.30 17.44
CA ALA A 191 -6.75 -12.84 18.75
C ALA A 191 -5.60 -12.76 19.78
N ASP A 192 -4.69 -13.73 19.78
CA ASP A 192 -3.56 -13.76 20.71
C ASP A 192 -2.47 -12.73 20.39
N THR A 193 -2.24 -12.43 19.10
CA THR A 193 -1.10 -11.60 18.67
C THR A 193 -1.46 -10.18 18.30
N HIS A 194 -2.71 -9.92 17.91
CA HIS A 194 -3.15 -8.63 17.37
C HIS A 194 -4.51 -8.16 17.94
N GLY A 195 -5.09 -8.91 18.92
CA GLY A 195 -6.42 -8.72 19.51
C GLY A 195 -6.66 -7.50 20.34
#